data_11edfe539bdae0b0aa7c6f28eb6b45ed
#
_entry.id   11edfe539bdae0b0aa7c6f28eb6b45ed
#
_cell.length_a   1.000
_cell.length_b   1.000
_cell.length_c   1.000
_cell.angle_alpha   90.00
_cell.angle_beta   90.00
_cell.angle_gamma   90.00
#
_symmetry.space_group_name_H-M   'P 1'
#
loop_
_entity.id
_entity.type
_entity.pdbx_description
1 polymer ?
#
loop_
_entity_poly.entity_id
_entity_poly.type
_entity_poly.pdbx_seq_one_letter_code
_entity_poly.pdbx_strand_id
1 'polypeptide(L)'
;MFRLFIDESYQHDHYYVAGVLLDEEQSEALESRLDELGENLRIRNGWETSPEFHGHALMNGLDDWKDSHGKFGASISIYQKVMHAVRNSGARVYLEGVDVARLNARYKYPDSPHEVALLHTLERVNEYCVLQGEKCKVIADMVPQQEDFNEAIQGFTRVATPGFLGQKLHAIDGDIEF
;
A
#
# COMPACT_ATOMS: atom_id res chain seq x y z
N MET A 1 13.80 11.63 4.50
CA MET A 1 12.63 11.60 3.55
C MET A 1 11.83 10.35 3.82
N PHE A 2 10.50 10.42 3.79
CA PHE A 2 9.64 9.24 3.93
C PHE A 2 9.43 8.50 2.60
N ARG A 3 9.12 7.21 2.70
CA ARG A 3 8.64 6.36 1.60
C ARG A 3 7.27 5.81 1.99
N LEU A 4 6.29 5.94 1.11
CA LEU A 4 4.95 5.40 1.26
C LEU A 4 4.76 4.27 0.23
N PHE A 5 4.64 3.05 0.71
CA PHE A 5 4.30 1.89 -0.11
C PHE A 5 2.79 1.71 -0.08
N ILE A 6 2.17 1.62 -1.25
CA ILE A 6 0.71 1.52 -1.40
C ILE A 6 0.34 0.24 -2.14
N ASP A 7 -0.70 -0.40 -1.65
CA ASP A 7 -1.35 -1.54 -2.31
C ASP A 7 -2.87 -1.43 -2.14
N GLU A 8 -3.62 -1.99 -3.09
CA GLU A 8 -5.06 -1.99 -3.09
C GLU A 8 -5.66 -3.38 -2.88
N SER A 9 -6.88 -3.39 -2.37
CA SER A 9 -7.69 -4.60 -2.22
C SER A 9 -9.14 -4.30 -2.53
N TYR A 10 -9.73 -5.18 -3.32
CA TYR A 10 -11.14 -5.08 -3.70
C TYR A 10 -11.88 -6.35 -3.33
N GLN A 11 -13.01 -6.19 -2.62
CA GLN A 11 -13.90 -7.30 -2.28
C GLN A 11 -15.36 -6.85 -2.35
N HIS A 12 -16.12 -7.39 -3.31
CA HIS A 12 -17.54 -7.06 -3.53
C HIS A 12 -17.73 -5.55 -3.71
N ASP A 13 -18.51 -4.93 -2.81
CA ASP A 13 -18.83 -3.50 -2.82
C ASP A 13 -17.86 -2.65 -1.99
N HIS A 14 -16.73 -3.18 -1.61
CA HIS A 14 -15.73 -2.47 -0.82
C HIS A 14 -14.40 -2.40 -1.55
N TYR A 15 -13.85 -1.21 -1.60
CA TYR A 15 -12.53 -0.92 -2.13
C TYR A 15 -11.64 -0.37 -1.03
N TYR A 16 -10.42 -0.86 -0.91
CA TYR A 16 -9.48 -0.45 0.12
C TYR A 16 -8.14 -0.07 -0.50
N VAL A 17 -7.50 0.94 0.09
CA VAL A 17 -6.10 1.27 -0.13
C VAL A 17 -5.38 1.16 1.20
N ALA A 18 -4.29 0.40 1.23
CA ALA A 18 -3.39 0.31 2.35
C ALA A 18 -2.08 1.03 2.03
N GLY A 19 -1.59 1.87 2.94
CA GLY A 19 -0.33 2.56 2.83
C GLY A 19 0.58 2.25 4.02
N VAL A 20 1.84 1.94 3.77
CA VAL A 20 2.87 1.74 4.79
C VAL A 20 3.91 2.84 4.65
N LEU A 21 3.92 3.77 5.60
CA LEU A 21 4.84 4.91 5.62
C LEU A 21 6.02 4.62 6.53
N LEU A 22 7.22 4.77 6.00
CA LEU A 22 8.49 4.49 6.64
C LEU A 22 9.49 5.62 6.34
N ASP A 23 10.39 5.91 7.26
CA ASP A 23 11.61 6.62 6.90
C ASP A 23 12.61 5.68 6.21
N GLU A 24 13.75 6.21 5.80
CA GLU A 24 14.75 5.46 5.04
C GLU A 24 15.35 4.30 5.85
N GLU A 25 15.70 4.54 7.11
CA GLU A 25 16.27 3.54 8.01
C GLU A 25 15.26 2.42 8.31
N GLN A 26 14.01 2.80 8.58
CA GLN A 26 12.91 1.86 8.79
C GLN A 26 12.62 0.99 7.56
N SER A 27 12.69 1.61 6.36
CA SER A 27 12.47 0.92 5.09
C SER A 27 13.54 -0.15 4.85
N GLU A 28 14.81 0.22 4.99
CA GLU A 28 15.94 -0.71 4.84
C GLU A 28 15.90 -1.85 5.87
N ALA A 29 15.56 -1.53 7.12
CA ALA A 29 15.43 -2.53 8.17
C ALA A 29 14.27 -3.51 7.92
N LEU A 30 13.13 -3.03 7.43
CA LEU A 30 11.98 -3.86 7.09
C LEU A 30 12.29 -4.75 5.89
N GLU A 31 12.88 -4.20 4.82
CA GLU A 31 13.30 -4.93 3.62
C GLU A 31 14.26 -6.06 3.99
N SER A 32 15.32 -5.76 4.73
CA SER A 32 16.28 -6.76 5.21
C SER A 32 15.60 -7.87 6.03
N ARG A 33 14.61 -7.53 6.83
CA ARG A 33 13.86 -8.51 7.64
C ARG A 33 12.95 -9.40 6.81
N LEU A 34 12.32 -8.85 5.78
CA LEU A 34 11.49 -9.61 4.85
C LEU A 34 12.36 -10.53 3.97
N ASP A 35 13.50 -10.05 3.50
CA ASP A 35 14.47 -10.84 2.77
C ASP A 35 14.98 -12.03 3.58
N GLU A 36 15.34 -11.80 4.85
CA GLU A 36 15.74 -12.87 5.78
C GLU A 36 14.62 -13.92 5.93
N LEU A 37 13.37 -13.47 6.06
CA LEU A 37 12.22 -14.34 6.18
C LEU A 37 12.01 -15.15 4.89
N GLY A 38 12.09 -14.52 3.72
CA GLY A 38 11.96 -15.14 2.41
C GLY A 38 13.05 -16.20 2.19
N GLU A 39 14.31 -15.86 2.49
CA GLU A 39 15.44 -16.77 2.35
C GLU A 39 15.34 -17.99 3.29
N ASN A 40 14.90 -17.78 4.52
CA ASN A 40 14.65 -18.88 5.46
C ASN A 40 13.54 -19.82 4.95
N LEU A 41 12.50 -19.28 4.32
CA LEU A 41 11.43 -20.09 3.71
C LEU A 41 11.93 -20.83 2.48
N ARG A 42 12.72 -20.17 1.63
CA ARG A 42 13.35 -20.78 0.46
C ARG A 42 14.19 -22.01 0.84
N ILE A 43 15.09 -21.84 1.80
CA ILE A 43 15.97 -22.94 2.26
C ILE A 43 15.15 -24.08 2.86
N ARG A 44 14.19 -23.76 3.72
CA ARG A 44 13.37 -24.75 4.42
C ARG A 44 12.50 -25.61 3.49
N ASN A 45 12.00 -25.00 2.41
CA ASN A 45 11.10 -25.66 1.47
C ASN A 45 11.86 -26.21 0.23
N GLY A 46 13.14 -25.91 0.07
CA GLY A 46 13.93 -26.31 -1.09
C GLY A 46 13.52 -25.59 -2.38
N TRP A 47 13.04 -24.35 -2.27
CA TRP A 47 12.64 -23.53 -3.43
C TRP A 47 13.87 -22.95 -4.14
N GLU A 48 13.75 -22.68 -5.44
CA GLU A 48 14.84 -22.10 -6.22
C GLU A 48 15.07 -20.62 -5.87
N THR A 49 13.98 -19.87 -5.65
CA THR A 49 13.98 -18.44 -5.33
C THR A 49 13.24 -18.17 -4.02
N SER A 50 13.53 -17.03 -3.39
CA SER A 50 12.73 -16.53 -2.28
C SER A 50 11.33 -16.16 -2.79
N PRO A 51 10.26 -16.48 -2.03
CA PRO A 51 8.91 -16.21 -2.46
C PRO A 51 8.56 -14.73 -2.31
N GLU A 52 7.71 -14.24 -3.18
CA GLU A 52 7.06 -12.94 -2.99
C GLU A 52 5.97 -13.03 -1.92
N PHE A 53 5.91 -12.02 -1.02
CA PHE A 53 4.91 -11.97 0.06
C PHE A 53 3.58 -11.36 -0.40
N HIS A 54 2.99 -11.93 -1.45
CA HIS A 54 1.67 -11.54 -1.91
C HIS A 54 0.59 -12.23 -1.06
N GLY A 55 -0.16 -11.45 -0.26
CA GLY A 55 -1.09 -11.99 0.74
C GLY A 55 -2.18 -12.90 0.18
N HIS A 56 -2.74 -12.54 -1.00
CA HIS A 56 -3.75 -13.38 -1.67
C HIS A 56 -3.16 -14.72 -2.12
N ALA A 57 -1.99 -14.71 -2.75
CA ALA A 57 -1.31 -15.92 -3.21
C ALA A 57 -0.95 -16.83 -2.03
N LEU A 58 -0.39 -16.27 -0.96
CA LEU A 58 -0.03 -16.98 0.26
C LEU A 58 -1.24 -17.69 0.89
N MET A 59 -2.38 -17.01 1.00
CA MET A 59 -3.56 -17.57 1.67
C MET A 59 -4.30 -18.61 0.82
N ASN A 60 -4.20 -18.52 -0.50
CA ASN A 60 -4.88 -19.42 -1.43
C ASN A 60 -3.97 -20.51 -2.03
N GLY A 61 -2.68 -20.49 -1.73
CA GLY A 61 -1.69 -21.44 -2.28
C GLY A 61 -1.54 -21.27 -3.79
N LEU A 62 -1.31 -20.04 -4.24
CA LEU A 62 -1.10 -19.69 -5.65
C LEU A 62 0.38 -19.27 -5.86
N ASP A 63 0.80 -19.18 -7.11
CA ASP A 63 2.11 -18.72 -7.56
C ASP A 63 3.25 -19.40 -6.78
N ASP A 64 4.09 -18.66 -6.08
CA ASP A 64 5.19 -19.19 -5.27
C ASP A 64 4.71 -20.05 -4.09
N TRP A 65 3.41 -19.95 -3.73
CA TRP A 65 2.82 -20.62 -2.58
C TRP A 65 2.05 -21.89 -2.91
N LYS A 66 2.19 -22.46 -4.11
CA LYS A 66 1.48 -23.68 -4.54
C LYS A 66 1.66 -24.85 -3.59
N ASP A 67 2.85 -24.99 -3.03
CA ASP A 67 3.17 -26.04 -2.05
C ASP A 67 2.49 -25.83 -0.70
N SER A 68 1.96 -24.64 -0.44
CA SER A 68 1.21 -24.29 0.77
C SER A 68 -0.30 -24.53 0.62
N HIS A 69 -0.76 -24.95 -0.56
CA HIS A 69 -2.18 -25.21 -0.80
C HIS A 69 -2.73 -26.20 0.24
N GLY A 70 -3.82 -25.82 0.90
CA GLY A 70 -4.45 -26.62 1.96
C GLY A 70 -3.72 -26.60 3.31
N LYS A 71 -2.55 -25.94 3.43
CA LYS A 71 -1.78 -25.82 4.69
C LYS A 71 -2.09 -24.47 5.40
N PHE A 72 -3.35 -24.20 5.62
CA PHE A 72 -3.85 -22.91 6.12
C PHE A 72 -3.11 -22.39 7.38
N GLY A 73 -2.81 -23.29 8.34
CA GLY A 73 -2.06 -22.92 9.55
C GLY A 73 -0.64 -22.45 9.28
N ALA A 74 0.03 -23.00 8.25
CA ALA A 74 1.35 -22.56 7.84
C ALA A 74 1.27 -21.17 7.17
N SER A 75 0.32 -20.96 6.27
CA SER A 75 0.09 -19.67 5.62
C SER A 75 -0.21 -18.57 6.63
N ILE A 76 -1.09 -18.80 7.62
CA ILE A 76 -1.35 -17.86 8.72
C ILE A 76 -0.07 -17.55 9.51
N SER A 77 0.74 -18.57 9.82
CA SER A 77 1.99 -18.35 10.57
C SER A 77 2.97 -17.44 9.81
N ILE A 78 3.07 -17.62 8.49
CA ILE A 78 3.91 -16.75 7.64
C ILE A 78 3.33 -15.33 7.60
N TYR A 79 2.04 -15.21 7.33
CA TYR A 79 1.34 -13.92 7.33
C TYR A 79 1.57 -13.14 8.64
N GLN A 80 1.43 -13.81 9.78
CA GLN A 80 1.69 -13.20 11.08
C GLN A 80 3.15 -12.72 11.23
N LYS A 81 4.13 -13.46 10.71
CA LYS A 81 5.54 -13.04 10.75
C LYS A 81 5.78 -11.77 9.94
N VAL A 82 5.19 -11.66 8.73
CA VAL A 82 5.25 -10.46 7.90
C VAL A 82 4.61 -9.28 8.64
N MET A 83 3.40 -9.46 9.19
CA MET A 83 2.73 -8.41 9.96
C MET A 83 3.50 -7.99 11.22
N HIS A 84 4.19 -8.93 11.87
CA HIS A 84 5.09 -8.60 12.98
C HIS A 84 6.33 -7.82 12.53
N ALA A 85 6.88 -8.12 11.35
CA ALA A 85 7.98 -7.34 10.78
C ALA A 85 7.56 -5.89 10.54
N VAL A 86 6.41 -5.68 9.89
CA VAL A 86 5.82 -4.35 9.67
C VAL A 86 5.57 -3.62 10.99
N ARG A 87 4.94 -4.28 11.97
CA ARG A 87 4.70 -3.69 13.29
C ARG A 87 5.98 -3.26 13.99
N ASN A 88 7.03 -4.07 13.91
CA ASN A 88 8.29 -3.84 14.62
C ASN A 88 9.22 -2.85 13.90
N SER A 89 8.98 -2.55 12.63
CA SER A 89 9.74 -1.53 11.88
C SER A 89 9.45 -0.10 12.36
N GLY A 90 8.39 0.10 13.15
CA GLY A 90 7.93 1.44 13.52
C GLY A 90 7.13 2.14 12.42
N ALA A 91 6.78 1.41 11.36
CA ALA A 91 5.96 1.91 10.27
C ALA A 91 4.65 2.53 10.73
N ARG A 92 4.21 3.56 10.04
CA ARG A 92 2.86 4.08 10.17
C ARG A 92 1.99 3.50 9.07
N VAL A 93 0.90 2.85 9.45
CA VAL A 93 -0.03 2.22 8.51
C VAL A 93 -1.26 3.10 8.34
N TYR A 94 -1.63 3.36 7.09
CA TYR A 94 -2.87 4.00 6.68
C TYR A 94 -3.75 2.97 6.01
N LEU A 95 -5.03 3.00 6.31
CA LEU A 95 -6.04 2.16 5.67
C LEU A 95 -7.25 3.02 5.37
N GLU A 96 -7.55 3.17 4.09
CA GLU A 96 -8.74 3.87 3.61
C GLU A 96 -9.65 2.89 2.88
N GLY A 97 -10.96 3.03 3.11
CA GLY A 97 -11.95 2.15 2.50
C GLY A 97 -13.14 2.93 1.95
N VAL A 98 -13.62 2.48 0.81
CA VAL A 98 -14.79 3.05 0.11
C VAL A 98 -15.87 1.99 -0.01
N ASP A 99 -17.05 2.29 0.52
CA ASP A 99 -18.30 1.57 0.23
C ASP A 99 -18.79 2.05 -1.15
N VAL A 100 -18.57 1.23 -2.16
CA VAL A 100 -18.83 1.55 -3.57
C VAL A 100 -20.33 1.74 -3.82
N ALA A 101 -21.16 0.94 -3.17
CA ALA A 101 -22.63 1.07 -3.30
C ALA A 101 -23.11 2.42 -2.76
N ARG A 102 -22.60 2.85 -1.61
CA ARG A 102 -22.94 4.16 -1.03
C ARG A 102 -22.38 5.33 -1.83
N LEU A 103 -21.15 5.19 -2.36
CA LEU A 103 -20.55 6.20 -3.23
C LEU A 103 -21.44 6.45 -4.45
N ASN A 104 -21.81 5.37 -5.16
CA ASN A 104 -22.65 5.44 -6.35
C ASN A 104 -24.08 5.95 -6.07
N ALA A 105 -24.62 5.63 -4.90
CA ALA A 105 -25.96 6.13 -4.51
C ALA A 105 -25.95 7.61 -4.13
N ARG A 106 -24.82 8.13 -3.63
CA ARG A 106 -24.71 9.51 -3.14
C ARG A 106 -24.42 10.52 -4.24
N TYR A 107 -23.62 10.15 -5.24
CA TYR A 107 -23.16 11.07 -6.28
C TYR A 107 -23.71 10.66 -7.65
N LYS A 108 -24.14 11.65 -8.43
CA LYS A 108 -24.61 11.42 -9.81
C LYS A 108 -23.47 11.03 -10.76
N TYR A 109 -22.28 11.56 -10.50
CA TYR A 109 -21.05 11.29 -11.23
C TYR A 109 -19.95 11.06 -10.18
N PRO A 110 -19.88 9.86 -9.60
CA PRO A 110 -18.87 9.57 -8.59
C PRO A 110 -17.49 9.43 -9.24
N ASP A 111 -16.48 9.90 -8.55
CA ASP A 111 -15.09 9.55 -8.86
C ASP A 111 -14.88 8.04 -8.65
N SER A 112 -13.84 7.46 -9.23
CA SER A 112 -13.57 6.05 -9.04
C SER A 112 -13.28 5.74 -7.56
N PRO A 113 -13.70 4.59 -7.02
CA PRO A 113 -13.40 4.20 -5.65
C PRO A 113 -11.90 4.21 -5.34
N HIS A 114 -11.07 3.87 -6.34
CA HIS A 114 -9.63 3.92 -6.25
C HIS A 114 -9.12 5.35 -6.04
N GLU A 115 -9.54 6.29 -6.88
CA GLU A 115 -9.16 7.71 -6.77
C GLU A 115 -9.56 8.28 -5.40
N VAL A 116 -10.77 7.99 -4.93
CA VAL A 116 -11.26 8.46 -3.63
C VAL A 116 -10.40 7.91 -2.49
N ALA A 117 -10.16 6.60 -2.44
CA ALA A 117 -9.39 5.97 -1.38
C ALA A 117 -7.92 6.41 -1.38
N LEU A 118 -7.31 6.47 -2.57
CA LEU A 118 -5.92 6.90 -2.70
C LEU A 118 -5.75 8.37 -2.33
N LEU A 119 -6.62 9.23 -2.81
CA LEU A 119 -6.56 10.66 -2.48
C LEU A 119 -6.65 10.90 -0.97
N HIS A 120 -7.59 10.24 -0.29
CA HIS A 120 -7.69 10.32 1.18
C HIS A 120 -6.44 9.79 1.88
N THR A 121 -5.84 8.70 1.37
CA THR A 121 -4.55 8.19 1.90
C THR A 121 -3.45 9.24 1.75
N LEU A 122 -3.31 9.84 0.57
CA LEU A 122 -2.28 10.85 0.30
C LEU A 122 -2.48 12.14 1.10
N GLU A 123 -3.72 12.59 1.31
CA GLU A 123 -4.03 13.73 2.17
C GLU A 123 -3.55 13.51 3.60
N ARG A 124 -3.85 12.35 4.19
CA ARG A 124 -3.43 12.00 5.55
C ARG A 124 -1.92 11.83 5.69
N VAL A 125 -1.27 11.25 4.69
CA VAL A 125 0.18 11.13 4.64
C VAL A 125 0.82 12.51 4.51
N ASN A 126 0.31 13.35 3.60
CA ASN A 126 0.78 14.72 3.42
C ASN A 126 0.70 15.52 4.72
N GLU A 127 -0.44 15.46 5.43
CA GLU A 127 -0.61 16.14 6.71
C GLU A 127 0.46 15.70 7.73
N TYR A 128 0.70 14.40 7.84
CA TYR A 128 1.75 13.88 8.73
C TYR A 128 3.14 14.34 8.31
N CYS A 129 3.49 14.23 7.03
CA CYS A 129 4.81 14.64 6.52
C CYS A 129 5.07 16.14 6.67
N VAL A 130 4.06 16.98 6.46
CA VAL A 130 4.13 18.43 6.73
C VAL A 130 4.44 18.69 8.20
N LEU A 131 3.77 18.00 9.14
CA LEU A 131 4.03 18.14 10.57
C LEU A 131 5.45 17.69 10.96
N GLN A 132 6.04 16.74 10.25
CA GLN A 132 7.42 16.30 10.46
C GLN A 132 8.45 17.18 9.72
N GLY A 133 8.01 18.10 8.85
CA GLY A 133 8.90 18.90 8.00
C GLY A 133 9.61 18.10 6.91
N GLU A 134 9.05 16.97 6.51
CA GLU A 134 9.65 16.00 5.59
C GLU A 134 8.85 15.84 4.30
N LYS A 135 9.54 15.36 3.26
CA LYS A 135 8.92 14.93 2.00
C LYS A 135 8.63 13.44 2.01
N CYS A 136 7.68 13.03 1.17
CA CYS A 136 7.28 11.64 0.99
C CYS A 136 7.33 11.26 -0.48
N LYS A 137 8.03 10.18 -0.79
CA LYS A 137 8.01 9.51 -2.08
C LYS A 137 6.95 8.41 -2.03
N VAL A 138 6.12 8.32 -3.05
CA VAL A 138 5.07 7.31 -3.16
C VAL A 138 5.55 6.20 -4.10
N ILE A 139 5.38 4.97 -3.66
CA ILE A 139 5.71 3.74 -4.40
C ILE A 139 4.43 2.90 -4.43
N ALA A 140 3.93 2.59 -5.61
CA ALA A 140 2.71 1.81 -5.80
C ALA A 140 2.94 0.68 -6.79
N ASP A 141 2.12 -0.35 -6.74
CA ASP A 141 2.13 -1.37 -7.78
C ASP A 141 1.54 -0.83 -9.09
N MET A 142 1.90 -1.47 -10.21
CA MET A 142 1.51 -1.02 -11.55
C MET A 142 -0.01 -1.07 -11.75
N VAL A 143 -0.62 0.10 -12.01
CA VAL A 143 -2.05 0.21 -12.37
C VAL A 143 -2.23 0.68 -13.82
N PRO A 144 -3.30 0.28 -14.52
CA PRO A 144 -3.49 0.59 -15.93
C PRO A 144 -3.55 2.08 -16.29
N GLN A 145 -3.81 2.98 -15.32
CA GLN A 145 -3.97 4.43 -15.52
C GLN A 145 -2.84 5.24 -14.85
N GLN A 146 -1.62 4.73 -14.83
CA GLN A 146 -0.47 5.37 -14.16
C GLN A 146 -0.23 6.82 -14.56
N GLU A 147 -0.29 7.11 -15.87
CA GLU A 147 -0.01 8.45 -16.39
C GLU A 147 -1.06 9.46 -15.91
N ASP A 148 -2.36 9.13 -16.02
CA ASP A 148 -3.45 9.98 -15.57
C ASP A 148 -3.36 10.25 -14.06
N PHE A 149 -2.92 9.25 -13.31
CA PHE A 149 -2.74 9.32 -11.86
C PHE A 149 -1.61 10.28 -11.46
N ASN A 150 -0.45 10.14 -12.10
CA ASN A 150 0.70 11.02 -11.87
C ASN A 150 0.36 12.47 -12.21
N GLU A 151 -0.32 12.72 -13.33
CA GLU A 151 -0.75 14.07 -13.69
C GLU A 151 -1.71 14.67 -12.65
N ALA A 152 -2.66 13.88 -12.13
CA ALA A 152 -3.59 14.31 -11.10
C ALA A 152 -2.85 14.69 -9.79
N ILE A 153 -1.94 13.84 -9.32
CA ILE A 153 -1.17 14.09 -8.10
C ILE A 153 -0.26 15.32 -8.25
N GLN A 154 0.43 15.45 -9.38
CA GLN A 154 1.20 16.66 -9.68
C GLN A 154 0.30 17.92 -9.67
N GLY A 155 -0.92 17.80 -10.16
CA GLY A 155 -1.92 18.86 -10.07
C GLY A 155 -2.19 19.26 -8.61
N PHE A 156 -2.38 18.29 -7.71
CA PHE A 156 -2.69 18.53 -6.30
C PHE A 156 -1.51 19.05 -5.46
N THR A 157 -0.30 19.04 -5.98
CA THR A 157 0.80 19.79 -5.34
C THR A 157 0.61 21.31 -5.50
N ARG A 158 -0.10 21.76 -6.51
CA ARG A 158 -0.33 23.17 -6.87
C ARG A 158 -1.71 23.67 -6.49
N VAL A 159 -2.73 22.82 -6.67
CA VAL A 159 -4.14 23.12 -6.39
C VAL A 159 -4.61 22.19 -5.26
N ALA A 160 -5.55 22.65 -4.44
CA ALA A 160 -6.10 21.80 -3.38
C ALA A 160 -6.88 20.62 -3.98
N THR A 161 -6.83 19.48 -3.30
CA THR A 161 -7.64 18.30 -3.60
C THR A 161 -9.14 18.64 -3.55
N PRO A 162 -9.99 17.94 -4.30
CA PRO A 162 -11.44 18.17 -4.27
C PRO A 162 -12.02 17.79 -2.90
N GLY A 163 -13.08 18.47 -2.49
CA GLY A 163 -13.82 18.19 -1.26
C GLY A 163 -13.83 19.32 -0.26
N PHE A 164 -14.54 19.13 0.85
CA PHE A 164 -14.78 20.17 1.87
C PHE A 164 -13.51 20.55 2.65
N LEU A 165 -12.62 19.60 2.86
CA LEU A 165 -11.33 19.77 3.56
C LEU A 165 -10.14 19.64 2.60
N GLY A 166 -10.35 19.94 1.33
CA GLY A 166 -9.30 19.84 0.32
C GLY A 166 -8.01 20.56 0.71
N GLN A 167 -6.88 19.91 0.50
CA GLN A 167 -5.56 20.42 0.85
C GLN A 167 -4.57 20.24 -0.32
N LYS A 168 -3.51 21.04 -0.32
CA LYS A 168 -2.42 20.84 -1.27
C LYS A 168 -1.47 19.77 -0.77
N LEU A 169 -1.05 18.86 -1.64
CA LEU A 169 -0.14 17.76 -1.31
C LEU A 169 1.33 18.20 -1.34
N HIS A 170 1.67 19.21 -0.53
CA HIS A 170 3.00 19.83 -0.55
C HIS A 170 4.15 18.91 -0.17
N ALA A 171 3.90 17.93 0.68
CA ALA A 171 4.91 17.00 1.14
C ALA A 171 5.03 15.76 0.25
N ILE A 172 4.04 15.50 -0.61
CA ILE A 172 4.10 14.39 -1.57
C ILE A 172 5.02 14.80 -2.72
N ASP A 173 6.00 13.95 -3.05
CA ASP A 173 6.78 14.09 -4.27
C ASP A 173 5.88 13.78 -5.46
N GLY A 174 5.91 14.65 -6.49
CA GLY A 174 4.89 14.67 -7.54
C GLY A 174 4.90 13.46 -8.47
N ASP A 175 5.88 12.56 -8.35
CA ASP A 175 6.00 11.36 -9.16
C ASP A 175 5.80 10.11 -8.28
N ILE A 176 4.82 9.27 -8.67
CA ILE A 176 4.69 7.93 -8.09
C ILE A 176 5.64 7.00 -8.85
N GLU A 177 6.44 6.23 -8.12
CA GLU A 177 7.18 5.09 -8.67
C GLU A 177 6.25 3.87 -8.72
N PHE A 178 6.26 3.18 -9.86
CA PHE A 178 5.52 1.95 -10.10
C PHE A 178 6.47 0.79 -10.33
#